data_7fd6b5f9cfc253d3fa2937ea3749e984
#
_entry.id   7fd6b5f9cfc253d3fa2937ea3749e984
#
_cell.length_a   1.000
_cell.length_b   1.000
_cell.length_c   1.000
_cell.angle_alpha   90.00
_cell.angle_beta   90.00
_cell.angle_gamma   90.00
#
_symmetry.space_group_name_H-M   'P 1'
#
loop_
_entity.id
_entity.type
_entity.pdbx_description
1 polymer ?
#
loop_
_entity_poly.entity_id
_entity_poly.type
_entity_poly.pdbx_seq_one_letter_code
_entity_poly.pdbx_strand_id
1 'polypeptide(L)'
;MSAFALALRNTDQRNTDHMIKIAFVIGDYPPQERRRREEVARSYSSADVEVGIVSVAARPFDGLGPAEIQAAAPLFHEAFRQAERSGYDAVVPLGMLDLGVEGGRSAVDIPVVAPLQATLHVAAQVGEQFGVVCYHPSAIARHRAQTRAYGMEPFIAGRRASGFYLQHIADNRERMIESFLAAARALISEDGADVIIAQGITQCPIEMKPRWLMDELGVPVVEGIGAPIKMAATLVGRGLTQSRIRWQKAGAQPR
;
A
#
# COMPACT_ATOMS: atom_id res chain seq x y z
N MET A 1 -36.95 -20.35 17.35
CA MET A 1 -35.59 -20.07 16.88
C MET A 1 -35.70 -19.10 15.72
N SER A 2 -35.14 -17.88 15.88
CA SER A 2 -35.32 -16.75 14.97
C SER A 2 -34.57 -16.94 13.65
N ALA A 3 -35.17 -16.48 12.52
CA ALA A 3 -34.53 -16.44 11.19
C ALA A 3 -33.17 -15.76 11.19
N PHE A 4 -32.92 -14.89 12.18
CA PHE A 4 -31.63 -14.22 12.42
C PHE A 4 -30.51 -15.20 12.85
N ALA A 5 -30.82 -16.22 13.66
CA ALA A 5 -29.87 -17.24 14.09
C ALA A 5 -29.51 -18.23 12.96
N LEU A 6 -30.41 -18.41 11.98
CA LEU A 6 -30.16 -19.26 10.80
C LEU A 6 -29.29 -18.54 9.76
N ALA A 7 -29.44 -17.21 9.62
CA ALA A 7 -28.62 -16.37 8.75
C ALA A 7 -27.16 -16.30 9.22
N LEU A 8 -26.92 -16.23 10.53
CA LEU A 8 -25.55 -16.21 11.10
C LEU A 8 -24.81 -17.56 10.93
N ARG A 9 -25.52 -18.69 10.97
CA ARG A 9 -24.89 -20.01 10.73
C ARG A 9 -24.51 -20.25 9.27
N ASN A 10 -25.23 -19.64 8.32
CA ASN A 10 -24.93 -19.76 6.87
C ASN A 10 -23.81 -18.84 6.39
N THR A 11 -23.45 -17.81 7.14
CA THR A 11 -22.30 -16.94 6.83
C THR A 11 -20.97 -17.52 7.28
N ASP A 12 -20.95 -18.30 8.37
CA ASP A 12 -19.72 -18.88 8.93
C ASP A 12 -19.21 -20.11 8.13
N GLN A 13 -20.10 -20.82 7.42
CA GLN A 13 -19.71 -22.02 6.65
C GLN A 13 -19.31 -21.74 5.19
N ARG A 14 -19.46 -20.52 4.68
CA ARG A 14 -19.16 -20.19 3.27
C ARG A 14 -17.72 -19.72 3.01
N ASN A 15 -16.86 -19.69 4.01
CA ASN A 15 -15.57 -19.02 3.88
C ASN A 15 -14.32 -19.93 4.03
N THR A 16 -14.45 -21.25 4.03
CA THR A 16 -13.29 -22.14 4.21
C THR A 16 -12.65 -22.64 2.91
N ASP A 17 -13.29 -22.47 1.74
CA ASP A 17 -12.79 -22.95 0.45
C ASP A 17 -12.63 -21.87 -0.62
N HIS A 18 -12.89 -20.58 -0.31
CA HIS A 18 -12.80 -19.52 -1.31
C HIS A 18 -11.39 -18.91 -1.32
N MET A 19 -10.69 -19.08 -2.45
CA MET A 19 -9.44 -18.37 -2.74
C MET A 19 -9.69 -16.87 -2.81
N ILE A 20 -9.13 -16.10 -1.90
CA ILE A 20 -9.23 -14.63 -1.90
C ILE A 20 -8.39 -14.08 -3.05
N LYS A 21 -9.01 -13.32 -3.95
CA LYS A 21 -8.36 -12.71 -5.11
C LYS A 21 -8.16 -11.21 -4.89
N ILE A 22 -6.89 -10.80 -4.81
CA ILE A 22 -6.52 -9.39 -4.61
C ILE A 22 -5.97 -8.82 -5.91
N ALA A 23 -6.60 -7.76 -6.44
CA ALA A 23 -6.08 -7.02 -7.58
C ALA A 23 -5.01 -6.03 -7.13
N PHE A 24 -3.77 -6.26 -7.55
CA PHE A 24 -2.70 -5.28 -7.43
C PHE A 24 -2.73 -4.40 -8.69
N VAL A 25 -3.10 -3.12 -8.51
CA VAL A 25 -3.32 -2.18 -9.62
C VAL A 25 -2.03 -1.42 -9.91
N ILE A 26 -1.44 -1.69 -11.08
CA ILE A 26 -0.13 -1.17 -11.47
C ILE A 26 -0.21 -0.23 -12.67
N GLY A 27 0.52 0.89 -12.60
CA GLY A 27 0.68 1.84 -13.70
C GLY A 27 1.57 1.33 -14.84
N ASP A 28 1.71 2.18 -15.84
CA ASP A 28 2.50 1.92 -17.05
C ASP A 28 3.99 2.16 -16.78
N TYR A 29 4.68 1.14 -16.32
CA TYR A 29 6.13 1.11 -16.10
C TYR A 29 6.87 0.56 -17.33
N PRO A 30 8.17 0.89 -17.52
CA PRO A 30 9.01 0.17 -18.47
C PRO A 30 8.93 -1.35 -18.24
N PRO A 31 8.95 -2.19 -19.29
CA PRO A 31 8.60 -3.61 -19.17
C PRO A 31 9.39 -4.38 -18.11
N GLN A 32 10.68 -4.10 -17.95
CA GLN A 32 11.51 -4.76 -16.95
C GLN A 32 11.12 -4.34 -15.53
N GLU A 33 10.92 -3.05 -15.29
CA GLU A 33 10.53 -2.51 -14.00
C GLU A 33 9.10 -2.95 -13.61
N ARG A 34 8.23 -3.07 -14.60
CA ARG A 34 6.89 -3.61 -14.41
C ARG A 34 6.94 -5.06 -13.95
N ARG A 35 7.66 -5.95 -14.66
CA ARG A 35 7.80 -7.36 -14.29
C ARG A 35 8.30 -7.54 -12.85
N ARG A 36 9.34 -6.80 -12.45
CA ARG A 36 9.88 -6.85 -11.08
C ARG A 36 8.83 -6.54 -10.02
N ARG A 37 7.96 -5.54 -10.26
CA ARG A 37 6.87 -5.16 -9.35
C ARG A 37 5.78 -6.22 -9.29
N GLU A 38 5.40 -6.76 -10.44
CA GLU A 38 4.43 -7.85 -10.53
C GLU A 38 4.93 -9.10 -9.81
N GLU A 39 6.18 -9.49 -10.00
CA GLU A 39 6.80 -10.64 -9.32
C GLU A 39 6.80 -10.45 -7.80
N VAL A 40 7.18 -9.27 -7.32
CA VAL A 40 7.16 -8.98 -5.89
C VAL A 40 5.73 -8.99 -5.35
N ALA A 41 4.75 -8.39 -6.04
CA ALA A 41 3.36 -8.44 -5.61
C ALA A 41 2.83 -9.89 -5.54
N ARG A 42 3.07 -10.68 -6.58
CA ARG A 42 2.67 -12.11 -6.63
C ARG A 42 3.35 -12.96 -5.56
N SER A 43 4.57 -12.59 -5.10
CA SER A 43 5.26 -13.31 -4.03
C SER A 43 4.56 -13.23 -2.67
N TYR A 44 3.58 -12.33 -2.53
CA TYR A 44 2.72 -12.24 -1.34
C TYR A 44 1.46 -13.12 -1.41
N SER A 45 1.27 -13.88 -2.50
CA SER A 45 0.25 -14.93 -2.56
C SER A 45 0.51 -16.04 -1.52
N SER A 46 -0.51 -16.77 -1.14
CA SER A 46 -0.46 -17.92 -0.23
C SER A 46 -1.47 -18.98 -0.68
N ALA A 47 -1.63 -20.06 0.09
CA ALA A 47 -2.56 -21.13 -0.25
C ALA A 47 -4.02 -20.64 -0.37
N ASP A 48 -4.37 -19.57 0.32
CA ASP A 48 -5.72 -19.00 0.41
C ASP A 48 -5.85 -17.60 -0.23
N VAL A 49 -4.74 -17.03 -0.75
CA VAL A 49 -4.69 -15.69 -1.33
C VAL A 49 -3.97 -15.69 -2.67
N GLU A 50 -4.66 -15.30 -3.72
CA GLU A 50 -4.12 -15.05 -5.05
C GLU A 50 -3.95 -13.55 -5.29
N VAL A 51 -2.76 -13.11 -5.71
CA VAL A 51 -2.49 -11.74 -6.13
C VAL A 51 -2.45 -11.68 -7.65
N GLY A 52 -3.49 -11.10 -8.24
CA GLY A 52 -3.58 -10.81 -9.66
C GLY A 52 -3.17 -9.37 -9.99
N ILE A 53 -2.89 -9.11 -11.26
CA ILE A 53 -2.43 -7.80 -11.73
C ILE A 53 -3.51 -7.16 -12.60
N VAL A 54 -3.84 -5.91 -12.28
CA VAL A 54 -4.72 -5.06 -13.10
C VAL A 54 -3.92 -3.83 -13.54
N SER A 55 -3.93 -3.55 -14.83
CA SER A 55 -3.19 -2.43 -15.41
C SER A 55 -4.01 -1.16 -15.42
N VAL A 56 -3.36 -0.03 -15.16
CA VAL A 56 -3.92 1.29 -15.37
C VAL A 56 -3.02 2.08 -16.32
N ALA A 57 -3.62 2.79 -17.29
CA ALA A 57 -2.90 3.62 -18.25
C ALA A 57 -2.45 4.95 -17.61
N ALA A 58 -1.75 4.85 -16.48
CA ALA A 58 -1.15 5.97 -15.78
C ALA A 58 0.35 5.74 -15.70
N ARG A 59 1.15 6.69 -16.17
CA ARG A 59 2.62 6.58 -16.13
C ARG A 59 3.12 6.58 -14.69
N PRO A 60 4.20 5.82 -14.39
CA PRO A 60 4.87 5.91 -13.11
C PRO A 60 5.52 7.28 -13.00
N PHE A 61 5.37 7.88 -11.86
CA PHE A 61 5.67 9.27 -11.69
C PHE A 61 6.80 9.46 -10.68
N ASP A 62 7.93 9.85 -11.17
CA ASP A 62 8.94 10.48 -10.34
C ASP A 62 8.46 11.92 -10.07
N GLY A 63 8.05 12.19 -8.85
CA GLY A 63 7.71 13.53 -8.43
C GLY A 63 6.30 14.02 -8.74
N LEU A 64 5.28 13.15 -8.64
CA LEU A 64 3.88 13.56 -8.75
C LEU A 64 3.52 14.68 -7.79
N GLY A 65 3.16 15.81 -8.35
CA GLY A 65 2.51 16.89 -7.64
C GLY A 65 1.02 16.58 -7.35
N PRO A 66 0.35 17.40 -6.54
CA PRO A 66 -1.07 17.23 -6.26
C PRO A 66 -1.96 17.20 -7.51
N ALA A 67 -1.63 18.00 -8.53
CA ALA A 67 -2.41 18.08 -9.78
C ALA A 67 -2.35 16.75 -10.56
N GLU A 68 -1.17 16.16 -10.70
CA GLU A 68 -0.98 14.89 -11.40
C GLU A 68 -1.65 13.73 -10.66
N ILE A 69 -1.59 13.74 -9.31
CA ILE A 69 -2.27 12.76 -8.45
C ILE A 69 -3.79 12.82 -8.67
N GLN A 70 -4.36 14.02 -8.69
CA GLN A 70 -5.79 14.20 -8.94
C GLN A 70 -6.17 13.80 -10.36
N ALA A 71 -5.37 14.14 -11.36
CA ALA A 71 -5.60 13.77 -12.76
C ALA A 71 -5.55 12.25 -12.99
N ALA A 72 -4.72 11.53 -12.23
CA ALA A 72 -4.63 10.07 -12.31
C ALA A 72 -5.81 9.35 -11.65
N ALA A 73 -6.46 9.95 -10.66
CA ALA A 73 -7.49 9.29 -9.84
C ALA A 73 -8.63 8.64 -10.68
N PRO A 74 -9.21 9.26 -11.71
CA PRO A 74 -10.25 8.65 -12.55
C PRO A 74 -9.80 7.36 -13.23
N LEU A 75 -8.53 7.27 -13.64
CA LEU A 75 -7.97 6.07 -14.26
C LEU A 75 -7.90 4.91 -13.26
N PHE A 76 -7.51 5.19 -12.02
CA PHE A 76 -7.52 4.20 -10.95
C PHE A 76 -8.94 3.77 -10.59
N HIS A 77 -9.91 4.68 -10.55
CA HIS A 77 -11.32 4.32 -10.29
C HIS A 77 -11.86 3.34 -11.34
N GLU A 78 -11.51 3.53 -12.62
CA GLU A 78 -11.94 2.58 -13.65
C GLU A 78 -11.22 1.24 -13.53
N ALA A 79 -9.93 1.23 -13.22
CA ALA A 79 -9.20 -0.01 -12.94
C ALA A 79 -9.78 -0.78 -11.73
N PHE A 80 -10.24 -0.07 -10.69
CA PHE A 80 -10.91 -0.70 -9.53
C PHE A 80 -12.26 -1.31 -9.93
N ARG A 81 -13.08 -0.61 -10.75
CA ARG A 81 -14.32 -1.17 -11.29
C ARG A 81 -14.06 -2.39 -12.18
N GLN A 82 -13.01 -2.34 -12.99
CA GLN A 82 -12.60 -3.48 -13.80
C GLN A 82 -12.21 -4.67 -12.93
N ALA A 83 -11.43 -4.48 -11.87
CA ALA A 83 -11.07 -5.53 -10.92
C ALA A 83 -12.33 -6.15 -10.30
N GLU A 84 -13.26 -5.33 -9.81
CA GLU A 84 -14.53 -5.81 -9.24
C GLU A 84 -15.34 -6.64 -10.25
N ARG A 85 -15.51 -6.15 -11.49
CA ARG A 85 -16.19 -6.89 -12.57
C ARG A 85 -15.49 -8.20 -12.95
N SER A 86 -14.17 -8.27 -12.76
CA SER A 86 -13.34 -9.45 -13.04
C SER A 86 -13.32 -10.45 -11.89
N GLY A 87 -14.09 -10.22 -10.82
CA GLY A 87 -14.24 -11.14 -9.70
C GLY A 87 -13.08 -11.11 -8.69
N TYR A 88 -12.38 -9.99 -8.59
CA TYR A 88 -11.46 -9.75 -7.47
C TYR A 88 -12.24 -9.35 -6.21
N ASP A 89 -11.74 -9.77 -5.06
CA ASP A 89 -12.35 -9.55 -3.76
C ASP A 89 -11.86 -8.25 -3.08
N ALA A 90 -10.71 -7.72 -3.49
CA ALA A 90 -10.17 -6.44 -3.02
C ALA A 90 -9.22 -5.84 -4.05
N VAL A 91 -8.95 -4.53 -3.93
CA VAL A 91 -7.97 -3.81 -4.74
C VAL A 91 -6.93 -3.09 -3.89
N VAL A 92 -5.69 -3.12 -4.36
CA VAL A 92 -4.54 -2.42 -3.77
C VAL A 92 -3.83 -1.66 -4.90
N PRO A 93 -3.86 -0.32 -4.94
CA PRO A 93 -3.09 0.43 -5.92
C PRO A 93 -1.60 0.39 -5.59
N LEU A 94 -0.75 0.39 -6.60
CA LEU A 94 0.69 0.44 -6.43
C LEU A 94 1.14 1.79 -5.85
N GLY A 95 1.96 1.72 -4.80
CA GLY A 95 2.72 2.85 -4.27
C GLY A 95 2.03 3.63 -3.17
N MET A 96 2.85 4.23 -2.31
CA MET A 96 2.42 4.90 -1.09
C MET A 96 1.89 6.34 -1.31
N LEU A 97 1.38 6.63 -2.51
CA LEU A 97 0.65 7.85 -2.81
C LEU A 97 -0.87 7.68 -2.61
N ASP A 98 -1.33 6.44 -2.41
CA ASP A 98 -2.73 6.07 -2.23
C ASP A 98 -3.61 6.57 -3.39
N LEU A 99 -3.11 6.38 -4.64
CA LEU A 99 -3.73 6.89 -5.85
C LEU A 99 -5.15 6.35 -6.05
N GLY A 100 -6.10 7.26 -6.20
CA GLY A 100 -7.50 6.94 -6.45
C GLY A 100 -8.26 6.32 -5.27
N VAL A 101 -7.64 6.14 -4.11
CA VAL A 101 -8.24 5.42 -2.98
C VAL A 101 -9.50 6.09 -2.45
N GLU A 102 -9.46 7.41 -2.20
CA GLU A 102 -10.58 8.12 -1.57
C GLU A 102 -11.86 8.03 -2.42
N GLY A 103 -11.79 8.36 -3.70
CA GLY A 103 -12.92 8.19 -4.61
C GLY A 103 -13.19 6.74 -4.98
N GLY A 104 -12.17 5.90 -5.02
CA GLY A 104 -12.28 4.47 -5.29
C GLY A 104 -13.17 3.74 -4.30
N ARG A 105 -13.09 4.11 -3.02
CA ARG A 105 -13.96 3.58 -1.96
C ARG A 105 -15.45 3.87 -2.19
N SER A 106 -15.78 4.92 -2.94
CA SER A 106 -17.15 5.20 -3.39
C SER A 106 -17.50 4.54 -4.72
N ALA A 107 -16.50 4.15 -5.51
CA ALA A 107 -16.70 3.62 -6.86
C ALA A 107 -17.01 2.12 -6.91
N VAL A 108 -16.52 1.33 -5.94
CA VAL A 108 -16.66 -0.13 -5.88
C VAL A 108 -17.18 -0.60 -4.53
N ASP A 109 -17.67 -1.84 -4.45
CA ASP A 109 -18.16 -2.46 -3.21
C ASP A 109 -17.08 -3.29 -2.51
N ILE A 110 -16.11 -3.80 -3.26
CA ILE A 110 -14.96 -4.53 -2.71
C ILE A 110 -14.00 -3.58 -1.96
N PRO A 111 -13.26 -4.05 -0.94
CA PRO A 111 -12.30 -3.24 -0.21
C PRO A 111 -11.26 -2.55 -1.11
N VAL A 112 -11.07 -1.24 -0.93
CA VAL A 112 -9.99 -0.46 -1.54
C VAL A 112 -8.98 -0.11 -0.45
N VAL A 113 -7.84 -0.79 -0.45
CA VAL A 113 -6.82 -0.67 0.59
C VAL A 113 -5.75 0.32 0.17
N ALA A 114 -5.61 1.38 0.96
CA ALA A 114 -4.60 2.42 0.76
C ALA A 114 -3.22 1.93 1.21
N PRO A 115 -2.21 1.85 0.34
CA PRO A 115 -0.89 1.33 0.68
C PRO A 115 -0.20 2.06 1.83
N LEU A 116 -0.17 3.39 1.82
CA LEU A 116 0.43 4.15 2.92
C LEU A 116 -0.35 3.97 4.21
N GLN A 117 -1.68 4.10 4.17
CA GLN A 117 -2.53 3.92 5.35
C GLN A 117 -2.35 2.53 5.96
N ALA A 118 -2.34 1.47 5.15
CA ALA A 118 -2.12 0.10 5.62
C ALA A 118 -0.74 -0.07 6.24
N THR A 119 0.31 0.46 5.60
CA THR A 119 1.69 0.42 6.11
C THR A 119 1.80 1.07 7.48
N LEU A 120 1.18 2.24 7.69
CA LEU A 120 1.17 2.95 8.97
C LEU A 120 0.47 2.13 10.06
N HIS A 121 -0.67 1.50 9.74
CA HIS A 121 -1.41 0.68 10.70
C HIS A 121 -0.69 -0.63 11.04
N VAL A 122 0.02 -1.23 10.08
CA VAL A 122 0.88 -2.40 10.35
C VAL A 122 2.07 -2.00 11.21
N ALA A 123 2.71 -0.86 10.94
CA ALA A 123 3.81 -0.35 11.75
C ALA A 123 3.38 -0.14 13.22
N ALA A 124 2.16 0.38 13.44
CA ALA A 124 1.59 0.59 14.78
C ALA A 124 1.29 -0.71 15.56
N GLN A 125 1.38 -1.88 14.93
CA GLN A 125 1.28 -3.17 15.63
C GLN A 125 2.62 -3.68 16.16
N VAL A 126 3.74 -3.09 15.68
CA VAL A 126 5.09 -3.62 15.95
C VAL A 126 6.04 -2.58 16.53
N GLY A 127 5.60 -1.33 16.69
CA GLY A 127 6.33 -0.25 17.34
C GLY A 127 5.49 1.00 17.53
N GLU A 128 6.09 2.03 18.12
CA GLU A 128 5.43 3.28 18.50
C GLU A 128 6.01 4.52 17.79
N GLN A 129 7.30 4.47 17.39
CA GLN A 129 8.02 5.59 16.81
C GLN A 129 8.55 5.24 15.41
N PHE A 130 7.89 5.76 14.37
CA PHE A 130 8.19 5.37 13.00
C PHE A 130 9.23 6.29 12.36
N GLY A 131 10.38 5.73 12.00
CA GLY A 131 11.33 6.36 11.11
C GLY A 131 10.95 6.13 9.64
N VAL A 132 10.81 7.19 8.86
CA VAL A 132 10.41 7.07 7.45
C VAL A 132 11.57 7.41 6.54
N VAL A 133 12.01 6.41 5.75
CA VAL A 133 12.99 6.64 4.69
C VAL A 133 12.26 6.94 3.38
N CYS A 134 12.25 8.21 3.00
CA CYS A 134 11.71 8.67 1.72
C CYS A 134 12.72 8.44 0.60
N TYR A 135 12.25 8.21 -0.62
CA TYR A 135 13.12 8.02 -1.78
C TYR A 135 13.86 9.33 -2.17
N HIS A 136 13.22 10.48 -2.00
CA HIS A 136 13.80 11.79 -2.33
C HIS A 136 13.30 12.87 -1.36
N PRO A 137 14.08 13.95 -1.10
CA PRO A 137 13.68 15.03 -0.20
C PRO A 137 12.33 15.68 -0.55
N SER A 138 12.00 15.80 -1.84
CA SER A 138 10.71 16.34 -2.29
C SER A 138 9.48 15.52 -1.85
N ALA A 139 9.67 14.24 -1.51
CA ALA A 139 8.59 13.38 -1.02
C ALA A 139 8.21 13.66 0.45
N ILE A 140 9.11 14.26 1.24
CA ILE A 140 8.94 14.45 2.68
C ILE A 140 7.71 15.31 3.00
N ALA A 141 7.55 16.44 2.32
CA ALA A 141 6.43 17.36 2.58
C ALA A 141 5.07 16.70 2.28
N ARG A 142 4.99 15.96 1.18
CA ARG A 142 3.78 15.22 0.80
C ARG A 142 3.48 14.09 1.79
N HIS A 143 4.48 13.27 2.13
CA HIS A 143 4.32 12.22 3.13
C HIS A 143 3.79 12.79 4.45
N ARG A 144 4.31 13.93 4.91
CA ARG A 144 3.82 14.62 6.10
C ARG A 144 2.36 15.04 5.98
N ALA A 145 1.94 15.53 4.82
CA ALA A 145 0.55 15.90 4.59
C ALA A 145 -0.38 14.66 4.65
N GLN A 146 0.04 13.54 4.06
CA GLN A 146 -0.72 12.29 4.08
C GLN A 146 -0.82 11.69 5.50
N THR A 147 0.29 11.66 6.27
CA THR A 147 0.28 11.14 7.64
C THR A 147 -0.59 11.97 8.58
N ARG A 148 -0.63 13.30 8.38
CA ARG A 148 -1.58 14.18 9.08
C ARG A 148 -3.03 13.89 8.73
N ALA A 149 -3.32 13.68 7.45
CA ALA A 149 -4.68 13.35 7.00
C ALA A 149 -5.17 12.01 7.57
N TYR A 150 -4.26 11.07 7.82
CA TYR A 150 -4.55 9.79 8.47
C TYR A 150 -4.52 9.84 10.01
N GLY A 151 -4.17 10.98 10.60
CA GLY A 151 -4.04 11.11 12.07
C GLY A 151 -2.81 10.39 12.65
N MET A 152 -1.86 9.99 11.80
CA MET A 152 -0.70 9.18 12.18
C MET A 152 0.59 9.99 12.35
N GLU A 153 0.53 11.31 12.20
CA GLU A 153 1.71 12.19 12.37
C GLU A 153 2.36 12.09 13.75
N PRO A 154 1.64 11.92 14.88
CA PRO A 154 2.23 11.78 16.20
C PRO A 154 3.14 10.54 16.38
N PHE A 155 2.97 9.51 15.55
CA PHE A 155 3.80 8.30 15.57
C PHE A 155 5.11 8.45 14.77
N ILE A 156 5.29 9.56 14.03
CA ILE A 156 6.47 9.74 13.18
C ILE A 156 7.61 10.37 13.99
N ALA A 157 8.62 9.58 14.32
CA ALA A 157 9.85 10.03 14.96
C ALA A 157 10.64 10.98 14.05
N GLY A 158 10.80 10.61 12.79
CA GLY A 158 11.58 11.40 11.83
C GLY A 158 11.37 10.97 10.38
N ARG A 159 11.84 11.81 9.45
CA ARG A 159 11.86 11.53 8.01
C ARG A 159 13.21 11.92 7.44
N ARG A 160 13.84 10.97 6.75
CA ARG A 160 15.09 11.20 6.01
C ARG A 160 14.93 10.70 4.59
N ALA A 161 15.72 11.21 3.67
CA ALA A 161 15.65 10.78 2.27
C ALA A 161 16.94 10.08 1.87
N SER A 162 16.82 8.99 1.10
CA SER A 162 17.98 8.33 0.47
C SER A 162 18.53 9.11 -0.73
N GLY A 163 17.72 9.97 -1.35
CA GLY A 163 18.15 10.87 -2.42
C GLY A 163 18.04 10.29 -3.83
N PHE A 164 17.37 9.14 -4.03
CA PHE A 164 17.32 8.47 -5.34
C PHE A 164 15.91 8.36 -5.89
N TYR A 165 15.69 8.94 -7.05
CA TYR A 165 14.51 8.65 -7.88
C TYR A 165 14.65 7.30 -8.60
N LEU A 166 13.53 6.71 -9.02
CA LEU A 166 13.45 5.44 -9.73
C LEU A 166 14.47 5.34 -10.89
N GLN A 167 14.51 6.35 -11.74
CA GLN A 167 15.36 6.39 -12.94
C GLN A 167 16.87 6.36 -12.64
N HIS A 168 17.26 6.65 -11.40
CA HIS A 168 18.68 6.71 -10.99
C HIS A 168 19.11 5.48 -10.21
N ILE A 169 18.18 4.58 -9.86
CA ILE A 169 18.50 3.43 -8.99
C ILE A 169 19.31 2.38 -9.74
N ALA A 170 18.96 2.09 -11.01
CA ALA A 170 19.61 1.03 -11.79
C ALA A 170 21.14 1.23 -11.86
N ASP A 171 21.57 2.46 -12.12
CA ASP A 171 23.00 2.82 -12.27
C ASP A 171 23.69 3.12 -10.92
N ASN A 172 22.94 3.23 -9.83
CA ASN A 172 23.45 3.65 -8.52
C ASN A 172 22.98 2.75 -7.38
N ARG A 173 22.71 1.48 -7.67
CA ARG A 173 22.07 0.56 -6.71
C ARG A 173 22.81 0.47 -5.38
N GLU A 174 24.12 0.29 -5.38
CA GLU A 174 24.93 0.18 -4.16
C GLU A 174 24.89 1.47 -3.34
N ARG A 175 25.09 2.62 -3.98
CA ARG A 175 25.00 3.94 -3.33
C ARG A 175 23.63 4.21 -2.75
N MET A 176 22.58 3.77 -3.44
CA MET A 176 21.19 3.89 -2.95
C MET A 176 21.00 3.05 -1.69
N ILE A 177 21.51 1.80 -1.67
CA ILE A 177 21.46 0.92 -0.49
C ILE A 177 22.20 1.55 0.69
N GLU A 178 23.43 2.01 0.49
CA GLU A 178 24.24 2.68 1.51
C GLU A 178 23.52 3.91 2.08
N SER A 179 22.99 4.77 1.21
CA SER A 179 22.25 5.97 1.61
C SER A 179 20.96 5.65 2.36
N PHE A 180 20.24 4.61 1.94
CA PHE A 180 19.05 4.14 2.66
C PHE A 180 19.41 3.66 4.06
N LEU A 181 20.42 2.80 4.19
CA LEU A 181 20.88 2.29 5.48
C LEU A 181 21.38 3.41 6.39
N ALA A 182 22.14 4.38 5.86
CA ALA A 182 22.59 5.54 6.63
C ALA A 182 21.39 6.36 7.16
N ALA A 183 20.40 6.63 6.30
CA ALA A 183 19.19 7.35 6.70
C ALA A 183 18.39 6.58 7.76
N ALA A 184 18.23 5.26 7.59
CA ALA A 184 17.49 4.42 8.54
C ALA A 184 18.22 4.34 9.90
N ARG A 185 19.53 4.14 9.91
CA ARG A 185 20.34 4.10 11.15
C ARG A 185 20.28 5.44 11.91
N ALA A 186 20.32 6.55 11.19
CA ALA A 186 20.19 7.88 11.81
C ALA A 186 18.77 8.09 12.40
N LEU A 187 17.70 7.62 11.74
CA LEU A 187 16.34 7.64 12.30
C LEU A 187 16.24 6.82 13.60
N ILE A 188 16.94 5.68 13.67
CA ILE A 188 16.95 4.83 14.87
C ILE A 188 17.77 5.49 15.99
N SER A 189 18.99 5.92 15.70
CA SER A 189 19.94 6.36 16.74
C SER A 189 19.74 7.80 17.21
N GLU A 190 19.25 8.69 16.33
CA GLU A 190 19.12 10.12 16.60
C GLU A 190 17.68 10.54 16.87
N ASP A 191 16.71 9.94 16.13
CA ASP A 191 15.30 10.31 16.21
C ASP A 191 14.48 9.32 17.07
N GLY A 192 15.10 8.22 17.55
CA GLY A 192 14.45 7.24 18.42
C GLY A 192 13.42 6.34 17.73
N ALA A 193 13.56 6.13 16.42
CA ALA A 193 12.66 5.24 15.69
C ALA A 193 12.85 3.78 16.12
N ASP A 194 11.74 3.08 16.40
CA ASP A 194 11.69 1.66 16.72
C ASP A 194 11.12 0.79 15.58
N VAL A 195 10.59 1.44 14.52
CA VAL A 195 10.14 0.82 13.26
C VAL A 195 10.61 1.68 12.10
N ILE A 196 11.07 1.06 11.01
CA ILE A 196 11.38 1.76 9.77
C ILE A 196 10.28 1.52 8.73
N ILE A 197 9.77 2.60 8.15
CA ILE A 197 8.88 2.57 7.00
C ILE A 197 9.68 2.95 5.76
N ALA A 198 9.76 2.02 4.80
CA ALA A 198 10.35 2.25 3.49
C ALA A 198 9.31 2.88 2.56
N GLN A 199 9.28 4.21 2.47
CA GLN A 199 8.29 4.94 1.67
C GLN A 199 8.48 4.77 0.16
N GLY A 200 9.68 4.44 -0.30
CA GLY A 200 9.99 4.18 -1.70
C GLY A 200 9.90 2.69 -2.06
N ILE A 201 8.80 2.23 -2.66
CA ILE A 201 8.60 0.81 -3.01
C ILE A 201 9.68 0.23 -3.94
N THR A 202 10.29 1.05 -4.78
CA THR A 202 11.42 0.62 -5.63
C THR A 202 12.63 0.25 -4.78
N GLN A 203 12.92 1.01 -3.74
CA GLN A 203 14.01 0.72 -2.81
C GLN A 203 13.72 -0.52 -1.97
N CYS A 204 12.54 -0.59 -1.37
CA CYS A 204 12.06 -1.75 -0.64
C CYS A 204 10.54 -1.89 -0.87
N PRO A 205 10.08 -3.06 -1.33
CA PRO A 205 10.72 -4.38 -1.33
C PRO A 205 11.39 -4.79 -2.67
N ILE A 206 11.48 -3.91 -3.69
CA ILE A 206 11.98 -4.31 -5.02
C ILE A 206 13.50 -4.55 -5.01
N GLU A 207 14.30 -3.55 -4.61
CA GLU A 207 15.77 -3.67 -4.57
C GLU A 207 16.26 -4.37 -3.30
N MET A 208 15.71 -4.00 -2.15
CA MET A 208 16.05 -4.56 -0.85
C MET A 208 14.88 -5.33 -0.28
N LYS A 209 15.13 -6.55 0.20
CA LYS A 209 14.08 -7.34 0.84
C LYS A 209 13.85 -6.87 2.27
N PRO A 210 12.59 -6.76 2.75
CA PRO A 210 12.30 -6.31 4.12
C PRO A 210 13.03 -7.14 5.18
N ARG A 211 13.10 -8.46 5.01
CA ARG A 211 13.78 -9.36 5.94
C ARG A 211 15.26 -9.02 6.10
N TRP A 212 15.95 -8.82 4.97
CA TRP A 212 17.36 -8.41 5.00
C TRP A 212 17.55 -7.07 5.71
N LEU A 213 16.68 -6.08 5.43
CA LEU A 213 16.73 -4.79 6.13
C LEU A 213 16.50 -4.92 7.64
N MET A 214 15.58 -5.78 8.07
CA MET A 214 15.37 -6.04 9.50
C MET A 214 16.61 -6.65 10.16
N ASP A 215 17.28 -7.58 9.48
CA ASP A 215 18.53 -8.19 9.98
C ASP A 215 19.67 -7.15 10.06
N GLU A 216 19.77 -6.20 9.11
CA GLU A 216 20.76 -5.13 9.07
C GLU A 216 20.52 -4.00 10.08
N LEU A 217 19.25 -3.69 10.38
CA LEU A 217 18.87 -2.53 11.19
C LEU A 217 18.49 -2.89 12.64
N GLY A 218 18.17 -4.16 12.91
CA GLY A 218 17.76 -4.62 14.23
C GLY A 218 16.35 -4.18 14.67
N VAL A 219 15.56 -3.59 13.76
CA VAL A 219 14.18 -3.15 14.01
C VAL A 219 13.24 -3.63 12.92
N PRO A 220 11.91 -3.71 13.16
CA PRO A 220 10.95 -4.03 12.11
C PRO A 220 11.01 -3.05 10.93
N VAL A 221 10.84 -3.59 9.71
CA VAL A 221 10.75 -2.80 8.47
C VAL A 221 9.43 -3.10 7.79
N VAL A 222 8.62 -2.06 7.54
CA VAL A 222 7.31 -2.16 6.89
C VAL A 222 7.36 -1.44 5.54
N GLU A 223 6.77 -2.05 4.52
CA GLU A 223 6.81 -1.56 3.15
C GLU A 223 5.41 -1.57 2.48
N GLY A 224 5.29 -0.88 1.35
CA GLY A 224 4.02 -0.53 0.72
C GLY A 224 3.49 -1.49 -0.34
N ILE A 225 3.95 -2.75 -0.39
CA ILE A 225 3.38 -3.81 -1.24
C ILE A 225 2.80 -4.93 -0.39
N GLY A 226 3.60 -5.54 0.47
CA GLY A 226 3.18 -6.66 1.30
C GLY A 226 2.18 -6.26 2.38
N ALA A 227 2.42 -5.16 3.08
CA ALA A 227 1.52 -4.69 4.14
C ALA A 227 0.08 -4.46 3.63
N PRO A 228 -0.18 -3.69 2.54
CA PRO A 228 -1.53 -3.50 2.03
C PRO A 228 -2.15 -4.77 1.45
N ILE A 229 -1.40 -5.65 0.79
CA ILE A 229 -1.91 -6.93 0.28
C ILE A 229 -2.41 -7.81 1.43
N LYS A 230 -1.62 -7.97 2.50
CA LYS A 230 -2.03 -8.76 3.66
C LYS A 230 -3.18 -8.12 4.44
N MET A 231 -3.23 -6.79 4.50
CA MET A 231 -4.37 -6.06 5.05
C MET A 231 -5.64 -6.32 4.23
N ALA A 232 -5.55 -6.30 2.90
CA ALA A 232 -6.68 -6.59 2.02
C ALA A 232 -7.22 -8.01 2.26
N ALA A 233 -6.34 -9.01 2.35
CA ALA A 233 -6.72 -10.38 2.66
C ALA A 233 -7.45 -10.48 4.02
N THR A 234 -6.96 -9.76 5.03
CA THR A 234 -7.60 -9.70 6.36
C THR A 234 -9.00 -9.10 6.28
N LEU A 235 -9.19 -8.00 5.55
CA LEU A 235 -10.51 -7.37 5.41
C LEU A 235 -11.50 -8.30 4.71
N VAL A 236 -11.09 -8.91 3.59
CA VAL A 236 -11.93 -9.88 2.84
C VAL A 236 -12.27 -11.08 3.70
N GLY A 237 -11.29 -11.70 4.35
CA GLY A 237 -11.50 -12.85 5.23
C GLY A 237 -12.42 -12.56 6.42
N ARG A 238 -12.57 -11.28 6.80
CA ARG A 238 -13.52 -10.83 7.83
C ARG A 238 -14.85 -10.31 7.27
N GLY A 239 -15.06 -10.36 5.94
CA GLY A 239 -16.24 -9.82 5.29
C GLY A 239 -16.41 -8.30 5.44
N LEU A 240 -15.27 -7.58 5.61
CA LEU A 240 -15.27 -6.14 5.82
C LEU A 240 -15.04 -5.39 4.51
N THR A 241 -15.77 -4.32 4.33
CA THR A 241 -15.58 -3.35 3.25
C THR A 241 -15.72 -1.93 3.79
N GLN A 242 -15.59 -0.93 2.94
CA GLN A 242 -15.69 0.47 3.36
C GLN A 242 -17.11 0.87 3.80
N SER A 243 -17.18 1.72 4.83
CA SER A 243 -18.44 2.28 5.33
C SER A 243 -19.19 3.07 4.25
N ARG A 244 -20.45 2.73 3.99
CA ARG A 244 -21.33 3.46 3.07
C ARG A 244 -21.90 4.76 3.66
N ILE A 245 -21.70 5.01 4.94
CA ILE A 245 -21.97 6.32 5.55
C ILE A 245 -20.88 7.31 5.14
N ARG A 246 -19.60 6.90 5.19
CA ARG A 246 -18.46 7.77 4.84
C ARG A 246 -18.22 7.84 3.34
N TRP A 247 -18.31 6.71 2.64
CA TRP A 247 -18.09 6.59 1.20
C TRP A 247 -19.36 6.11 0.51
N GLN A 248 -20.29 7.03 0.30
CA GLN A 248 -21.53 6.75 -0.41
C GLN A 248 -21.23 6.31 -1.85
N LYS A 249 -22.03 5.37 -2.37
CA LYS A 249 -21.89 4.94 -3.78
C LYS A 249 -22.09 6.15 -4.71
N ALA A 250 -21.27 6.24 -5.73
CA ALA A 250 -21.47 7.22 -6.79
C ALA A 250 -22.85 7.05 -7.43
N GLY A 251 -23.64 8.12 -7.50
CA GLY A 251 -24.99 8.10 -8.02
C GLY A 251 -26.08 7.66 -7.03
N ALA A 252 -25.75 7.31 -5.78
CA ALA A 252 -26.76 7.08 -4.75
C ALA A 252 -27.42 8.41 -4.35
N GLN A 253 -28.75 8.43 -4.23
CA GLN A 253 -29.46 9.59 -3.68
C GLN A 253 -29.12 9.74 -2.18
N PRO A 254 -28.98 10.99 -1.68
CA PRO A 254 -28.83 11.23 -0.25
C PRO A 254 -30.03 10.64 0.51
N ARG A 255 -29.74 9.91 1.59
CA ARG A 255 -30.78 9.44 2.51
C ARG A 255 -31.14 10.55 3.48
#